data_87a1cd4328025e0b6d23544557c2c929
#
_entry.id   87a1cd4328025e0b6d23544557c2c929
#
_cell.length_a   1.000
_cell.length_b   1.000
_cell.length_c   1.000
_cell.angle_alpha   90.00
_cell.angle_beta   90.00
_cell.angle_gamma   90.00
#
_symmetry.space_group_name_H-M   'P 1'
#
loop_
_entity.id
_entity.type
_entity.pdbx_description
1 polymer ?
#
loop_
_entity_poly.entity_id
_entity_poly.type
_entity_poly.pdbx_seq_one_letter_code
_entity_poly.pdbx_strand_id
1 'polypeptide(L)'
;MKLYLVRHGEAVSERINPERPLSPVGRKDVAKVAQFLKRAKLKVNEFYHSPLKRAQETAEIICNAIQPQGHLVSKDYLSPDDDIDKMISELSKRKEDLMIVSHLPFLLKLF
;
A
#
# COMPACT_ATOMS: atom_id res chain seq x y z
N MET A 1 -4.76 -4.51 -17.60
CA MET A 1 -4.61 -3.94 -16.27
C MET A 1 -3.23 -4.24 -15.72
N LYS A 2 -2.61 -3.25 -15.06
CA LYS A 2 -1.36 -3.44 -14.33
C LYS A 2 -1.63 -3.42 -12.84
N LEU A 3 -1.03 -4.34 -12.11
CA LEU A 3 -1.19 -4.45 -10.67
C LEU A 3 0.17 -4.23 -10.01
N TYR A 4 0.21 -3.27 -9.09
CA TYR A 4 1.42 -2.94 -8.34
C TYR A 4 1.22 -3.35 -6.89
N LEU A 5 2.07 -4.25 -6.41
CA LEU A 5 2.01 -4.73 -5.02
C LEU A 5 3.12 -4.05 -4.23
N VAL A 6 2.76 -3.38 -3.16
CA VAL A 6 3.68 -2.62 -2.33
C VAL A 6 3.57 -3.08 -0.88
N ARG A 7 4.69 -3.49 -0.30
CA ARG A 7 4.76 -3.77 1.12
C ARG A 7 4.95 -2.45 1.86
N HIS A 8 4.24 -2.28 3.00
CA HIS A 8 4.42 -1.08 3.82
C HIS A 8 5.86 -0.93 4.29
N GLY A 9 6.26 0.32 4.58
CA GLY A 9 7.59 0.62 5.10
C GLY A 9 7.77 0.14 6.54
N GLU A 10 9.03 0.29 7.05
CA GLU A 10 9.34 -0.08 8.41
C GLU A 10 8.45 0.66 9.40
N ALA A 11 7.91 -0.08 10.38
CA ALA A 11 7.03 0.47 11.41
C ALA A 11 7.68 0.37 12.77
N VAL A 12 7.30 1.26 13.70
CA VAL A 12 7.75 1.15 15.09
C VAL A 12 7.13 -0.09 15.73
N SER A 13 7.77 -0.58 16.80
CA SER A 13 7.26 -1.76 17.49
C SER A 13 6.01 -1.45 18.31
N GLU A 14 5.23 -2.47 18.63
CA GLU A 14 4.05 -2.34 19.50
C GLU A 14 4.41 -1.75 20.85
N ARG A 15 5.63 -2.02 21.34
CA ARG A 15 6.09 -1.54 22.65
C ARG A 15 6.23 -0.03 22.65
N ILE A 16 6.59 0.57 21.49
CA ILE A 16 6.73 2.03 21.36
C ILE A 16 5.37 2.65 21.13
N ASN A 17 4.60 2.06 20.21
CA ASN A 17 3.25 2.54 19.88
C ASN A 17 2.40 1.37 19.37
N PRO A 18 1.31 1.04 20.07
CA PRO A 18 0.45 -0.09 19.67
C PRO A 18 -0.11 0.01 18.26
N GLU A 19 -0.29 1.22 17.74
CA GLU A 19 -0.79 1.42 16.37
C GLU A 19 0.27 1.15 15.32
N ARG A 20 1.53 1.08 15.71
CA ARG A 20 2.64 0.80 14.83
C ARG A 20 2.66 1.66 13.56
N PRO A 21 2.76 2.99 13.70
CA PRO A 21 2.96 3.85 12.53
C PRO A 21 4.35 3.61 11.94
N LEU A 22 4.60 4.17 10.76
CA LEU A 22 5.93 4.12 10.16
C LEU A 22 6.95 4.73 11.11
N SER A 23 8.13 4.11 11.19
CA SER A 23 9.26 4.69 11.90
C SER A 23 9.83 5.86 11.09
N PRO A 24 10.68 6.72 11.69
CA PRO A 24 11.37 7.77 10.92
C PRO A 24 12.15 7.20 9.74
N VAL A 25 12.81 6.05 9.92
CA VAL A 25 13.54 5.37 8.85
C VAL A 25 12.57 4.88 7.78
N GLY A 26 11.45 4.28 8.20
CA GLY A 26 10.42 3.81 7.29
C GLY A 26 9.85 4.93 6.43
N ARG A 27 9.57 6.09 7.04
CA ARG A 27 9.09 7.25 6.29
C ARG A 27 10.09 7.71 5.24
N LYS A 28 11.36 7.74 5.62
CA LYS A 28 12.44 8.13 4.70
C LYS A 28 12.54 7.17 3.52
N ASP A 29 12.50 5.87 3.81
CA ASP A 29 12.60 4.84 2.77
C ASP A 29 11.43 4.88 1.82
N VAL A 30 10.22 5.02 2.34
CA VAL A 30 9.01 5.14 1.51
C VAL A 30 9.07 6.41 0.67
N ALA A 31 9.55 7.51 1.24
CA ALA A 31 9.68 8.75 0.48
C ALA A 31 10.66 8.60 -0.70
N LYS A 32 11.73 7.84 -0.53
CA LYS A 32 12.68 7.56 -1.62
C LYS A 32 12.02 6.74 -2.73
N VAL A 33 11.28 5.71 -2.35
CA VAL A 33 10.53 4.89 -3.30
C VAL A 33 9.52 5.77 -4.05
N ALA A 34 8.80 6.62 -3.32
CA ALA A 34 7.82 7.52 -3.90
C ALA A 34 8.45 8.46 -4.93
N GLN A 35 9.64 9.01 -4.64
CA GLN A 35 10.35 9.88 -5.58
C GLN A 35 10.80 9.11 -6.82
N PHE A 36 11.26 7.88 -6.65
CA PHE A 36 11.61 7.03 -7.77
C PHE A 36 10.39 6.80 -8.68
N LEU A 37 9.24 6.47 -8.10
CA LEU A 37 8.01 6.24 -8.86
C LEU A 37 7.55 7.51 -9.57
N LYS A 38 7.73 8.66 -8.91
CA LYS A 38 7.41 9.95 -9.53
C LYS A 38 8.27 10.22 -10.76
N ARG A 39 9.57 9.95 -10.67
CA ARG A 39 10.49 10.12 -11.80
C ARG A 39 10.15 9.15 -12.93
N ALA A 40 9.71 7.96 -12.59
CA ALA A 40 9.27 6.96 -13.57
C ALA A 40 7.91 7.30 -14.18
N LYS A 41 7.27 8.36 -13.71
CA LYS A 41 5.95 8.83 -14.17
C LYS A 41 4.88 7.75 -14.02
N LEU A 42 5.01 6.94 -12.97
CA LEU A 42 4.02 5.91 -12.67
C LEU A 42 2.67 6.55 -12.35
N LYS A 43 1.61 5.97 -12.90
CA LYS A 43 0.24 6.36 -12.60
C LYS A 43 -0.63 5.13 -12.46
N VAL A 44 -1.56 5.20 -11.54
CA VAL A 44 -2.56 4.14 -11.35
C VAL A 44 -3.92 4.79 -11.18
N ASN A 45 -4.98 4.03 -11.38
CA ASN A 45 -6.34 4.56 -11.28
C ASN A 45 -6.79 4.64 -9.83
N GLU A 46 -6.39 3.68 -9.00
CA GLU A 46 -6.72 3.67 -7.59
C GLU A 46 -5.60 3.11 -6.73
N PHE A 47 -5.62 3.50 -5.44
CA PHE A 47 -4.72 2.98 -4.42
C PHE A 47 -5.57 2.30 -3.35
N TYR A 48 -5.41 0.99 -3.20
CA TYR A 48 -6.01 0.25 -2.10
C TYR A 48 -4.98 0.06 -1.02
N HIS A 49 -5.37 0.20 0.24
CA HIS A 49 -4.45 -0.06 1.34
C HIS A 49 -5.15 -0.75 2.50
N SER A 50 -4.34 -1.48 3.28
CA SER A 50 -4.78 -2.08 4.53
C SER A 50 -5.19 -0.97 5.51
N PRO A 51 -6.15 -1.23 6.41
CA PRO A 51 -6.55 -0.23 7.41
C PRO A 51 -5.50 0.01 8.49
N LEU A 52 -4.45 -0.80 8.55
CA LEU A 52 -3.40 -0.63 9.56
C LEU A 52 -2.56 0.59 9.26
N LYS A 53 -2.18 1.32 10.32
CA LYS A 53 -1.54 2.63 10.21
C LYS A 53 -0.33 2.63 9.28
N ARG A 54 0.55 1.65 9.41
CA ARG A 54 1.79 1.57 8.60
C ARG A 54 1.52 1.43 7.11
N ALA A 55 0.46 0.73 6.74
CA ALA A 55 0.08 0.60 5.33
C ALA A 55 -0.60 1.86 4.82
N GLN A 56 -1.47 2.44 5.62
CA GLN A 56 -2.13 3.71 5.29
C GLN A 56 -1.11 4.81 5.04
N GLU A 57 -0.15 4.97 5.95
CA GLU A 57 0.88 6.01 5.82
C GLU A 57 1.75 5.80 4.60
N THR A 58 2.13 4.54 4.31
CA THR A 58 2.89 4.22 3.12
C THR A 58 2.12 4.64 1.86
N ALA A 59 0.84 4.27 1.79
CA ALA A 59 0.01 4.62 0.65
C ALA A 59 -0.15 6.13 0.49
N GLU A 60 -0.32 6.86 1.59
CA GLU A 60 -0.43 8.31 1.58
C GLU A 60 0.82 8.98 1.03
N ILE A 61 2.00 8.54 1.46
CA ILE A 61 3.27 9.11 1.01
C ILE A 61 3.43 8.90 -0.49
N ILE A 62 3.16 7.69 -0.97
CA ILE A 62 3.29 7.37 -2.40
C ILE A 62 2.27 8.17 -3.22
N CYS A 63 1.02 8.16 -2.80
CA CYS A 63 -0.06 8.86 -3.51
C CYS A 63 0.24 10.36 -3.62
N ASN A 64 0.67 10.98 -2.53
CA ASN A 64 0.98 12.40 -2.53
C ASN A 64 2.12 12.74 -3.49
N ALA A 65 3.07 11.83 -3.67
CA ALA A 65 4.21 12.07 -4.56
C ALA A 65 3.84 11.91 -6.04
N ILE A 66 3.09 10.86 -6.38
CA ILE A 66 2.85 10.52 -7.79
C ILE A 66 1.49 10.99 -8.31
N GLN A 67 0.49 11.08 -7.44
CA GLN A 67 -0.87 11.49 -7.82
C GLN A 67 -1.56 12.17 -6.65
N PRO A 68 -1.24 13.47 -6.35
CA PRO A 68 -1.84 14.16 -5.20
C PRO A 68 -3.37 14.15 -5.18
N GLN A 69 -4.00 14.05 -6.35
CA GLN A 69 -5.47 13.97 -6.46
C GLN A 69 -5.96 12.52 -6.50
N GLY A 70 -5.07 11.56 -6.23
CA GLY A 70 -5.38 10.15 -6.33
C GLY A 70 -6.38 9.67 -5.30
N HIS A 71 -7.00 8.55 -5.59
CA HIS A 71 -8.06 7.94 -4.78
C HIS A 71 -7.45 6.87 -3.87
N LEU A 72 -7.42 7.16 -2.57
CA LEU A 72 -6.99 6.21 -1.55
C LEU A 72 -8.23 5.51 -0.98
N VAL A 73 -8.23 4.18 -1.01
CA VAL A 73 -9.36 3.39 -0.51
C VAL A 73 -8.86 2.36 0.49
N SER A 74 -9.37 2.43 1.72
CA SER A 74 -9.08 1.43 2.74
C SER A 74 -9.94 0.20 2.51
N LYS A 75 -9.32 -0.98 2.52
CA LYS A 75 -10.03 -2.26 2.38
C LYS A 75 -9.73 -3.13 3.59
N ASP A 76 -10.77 -3.52 4.31
CA ASP A 76 -10.62 -4.28 5.55
C ASP A 76 -10.16 -5.73 5.36
N TYR A 77 -10.04 -6.19 4.10
CA TYR A 77 -9.54 -7.53 3.79
C TYR A 77 -8.10 -7.53 3.26
N LEU A 78 -7.32 -6.48 3.56
CA LEU A 78 -5.92 -6.39 3.15
C LEU A 78 -4.93 -6.47 4.33
N SER A 79 -5.37 -6.98 5.48
CA SER A 79 -4.51 -7.15 6.65
C SER A 79 -3.61 -8.38 6.49
N PRO A 80 -2.53 -8.50 7.30
CA PRO A 80 -1.50 -9.54 7.05
C PRO A 80 -2.00 -10.96 6.91
N ASP A 81 -2.97 -11.35 7.72
CA ASP A 81 -3.45 -12.73 7.76
C ASP A 81 -4.81 -12.92 7.08
N ASP A 82 -5.27 -11.93 6.34
CA ASP A 82 -6.55 -12.03 5.64
C ASP A 82 -6.49 -13.03 4.49
N ASP A 83 -7.65 -13.57 4.18
CA ASP A 83 -7.84 -14.43 3.01
C ASP A 83 -7.78 -13.58 1.75
N ILE A 84 -7.20 -14.11 0.68
CA ILE A 84 -7.05 -13.40 -0.59
C ILE A 84 -8.30 -13.45 -1.47
N ASP A 85 -9.31 -14.24 -1.11
CA ASP A 85 -10.46 -14.49 -1.98
C ASP A 85 -11.21 -13.24 -2.40
N LYS A 86 -11.42 -12.31 -1.46
CA LYS A 86 -12.12 -11.05 -1.78
C LYS A 86 -11.31 -10.21 -2.77
N MET A 87 -9.99 -10.15 -2.58
CA MET A 87 -9.13 -9.37 -3.48
C MET A 87 -9.06 -10.02 -4.85
N ILE A 88 -8.96 -11.34 -4.91
CA ILE A 88 -8.98 -12.08 -6.17
C ILE A 88 -10.28 -11.81 -6.93
N SER A 89 -11.41 -11.85 -6.22
CA SER A 89 -12.71 -11.55 -6.81
C SER A 89 -12.77 -10.14 -7.39
N GLU A 90 -12.24 -9.15 -6.66
CA GLU A 90 -12.18 -7.78 -7.15
C GLU A 90 -11.29 -7.65 -8.38
N LEU A 91 -10.10 -8.26 -8.35
CA LEU A 91 -9.16 -8.20 -9.45
C LEU A 91 -9.74 -8.79 -10.73
N SER A 92 -10.53 -9.85 -10.61
CA SER A 92 -11.13 -10.49 -11.78
C SER A 92 -12.14 -9.59 -12.50
N LYS A 93 -12.65 -8.57 -11.83
CA LYS A 93 -13.64 -7.64 -12.39
C LYS A 93 -13.01 -6.32 -12.83
N ARG A 94 -11.76 -6.06 -12.48
CA ARG A 94 -11.12 -4.79 -12.78
C ARG A 94 -10.49 -4.77 -14.15
N LYS A 95 -10.54 -3.60 -14.77
CA LYS A 95 -9.85 -3.34 -16.04
C LYS A 95 -8.82 -2.23 -15.89
N GLU A 96 -8.84 -1.52 -14.79
CA GLU A 96 -7.99 -0.36 -14.54
C GLU A 96 -6.80 -0.71 -13.67
N ASP A 97 -5.71 0.04 -13.83
CA ASP A 97 -4.49 -0.16 -13.06
C ASP A 97 -4.73 0.11 -11.57
N LEU A 98 -4.11 -0.69 -10.72
CA LEU A 98 -4.32 -0.65 -9.27
C LEU A 98 -3.01 -0.83 -8.53
N MET A 99 -2.83 -0.04 -7.47
CA MET A 99 -1.76 -0.25 -6.51
C MET A 99 -2.36 -0.76 -5.21
N ILE A 100 -1.81 -1.84 -4.67
CA ILE A 100 -2.21 -2.38 -3.38
C ILE A 100 -1.06 -2.24 -2.40
N VAL A 101 -1.29 -1.52 -1.30
CA VAL A 101 -0.31 -1.37 -0.22
C VAL A 101 -0.77 -2.21 0.96
N SER A 102 -0.01 -3.23 1.28
CA SER A 102 -0.40 -4.18 2.31
C SER A 102 0.83 -4.79 3.00
N HIS A 103 0.72 -6.01 3.44
CA HIS A 103 1.65 -6.68 4.33
C HIS A 103 2.05 -8.05 3.80
N LEU A 104 3.17 -8.57 4.29
CA LEU A 104 3.43 -10.00 4.21
C LEU A 104 2.73 -10.66 5.40
N PRO A 105 2.22 -11.87 5.28
CA PRO A 105 2.29 -12.76 4.11
C PRO A 105 1.18 -12.53 3.06
N PHE A 106 0.23 -11.61 3.31
CA PHE A 106 -0.90 -11.40 2.40
C PHE A 106 -0.45 -11.18 0.94
N LEU A 107 0.50 -10.28 0.73
CA LEU A 107 0.99 -9.95 -0.61
C LEU A 107 1.61 -11.15 -1.33
N LEU A 108 2.28 -12.04 -0.58
CA LEU A 108 2.87 -13.24 -1.16
C LEU A 108 1.82 -14.19 -1.71
N LYS A 109 0.65 -14.23 -1.08
CA LYS A 109 -0.45 -15.09 -1.55
C LYS A 109 -1.04 -14.57 -2.86
N LEU A 110 -0.99 -13.25 -3.07
CA LEU A 110 -1.48 -12.65 -4.32
C LEU A 110 -0.47 -12.79 -5.45
N PHE A 111 0.79 -12.85 -5.11
CA PHE A 111 1.87 -12.92 -6.07
C PHE A 111 1.93 -14.31 -6.72
#